data_2a27274118e6d407633d27b6baa862e4
#
_entry.id   2a27274118e6d407633d27b6baa862e4
#
_cell.length_a   1.000
_cell.length_b   1.000
_cell.length_c   1.000
_cell.angle_alpha   90.00
_cell.angle_beta   90.00
_cell.angle_gamma   90.00
#
_symmetry.space_group_name_H-M   'P 1'
#
loop_
_entity.id
_entity.type
_entity.pdbx_description
1 polymer ?
#
loop_
_entity_poly.entity_id
_entity_poly.type
_entity_poly.pdbx_seq_one_letter_code
_entity_poly.pdbx_strand_id
1 'polypeptide(L)'
;MLLKKGSRGNEVKELQEFLGIGADGIFGSGTEAAVKKWQAANSLTADGIVGPATWDAMGLASTDASEKVYTTENGLVINKHFMPSDEYCHGPIKAEWLFLHHTAGWHNPYNTINNWANDSRGRVATEFVLGGPSVKGNDDKYDGVMVQAFPEGNYGWHLGKNGSQTMHKNSVAIEVCNFGYVVNGKTYAGTTVADSQVVKLAKPFRGHSTWHRYSDAQIEAIRLWMLWIAERDGIDIRAGLPTLIKEKGADAFEWNEDAYYGRVKGTWTHTNTRKDKVDMFPQQELMDMLVSL
;
A
#
# COMPACT_ATOMS: atom_id res chain seq x y z
N MET A 1 -9.49 5.65 10.93
CA MET A 1 -10.22 6.55 9.99
C MET A 1 -10.07 8.00 10.45
N LEU A 2 -10.00 8.95 9.50
CA LEU A 2 -9.88 10.39 9.78
C LEU A 2 -11.07 11.10 9.16
N LEU A 3 -11.88 11.82 9.96
CA LEU A 3 -12.92 12.69 9.46
C LEU A 3 -12.60 14.16 9.80
N LYS A 4 -12.84 15.03 8.84
CA LYS A 4 -12.63 16.47 8.96
C LYS A 4 -13.59 17.22 8.05
N LYS A 5 -13.63 18.53 8.14
CA LYS A 5 -14.46 19.36 7.26
C LYS A 5 -14.23 19.00 5.79
N GLY A 6 -15.31 18.71 5.08
CA GLY A 6 -15.33 18.21 3.70
C GLY A 6 -15.52 16.71 3.58
N SER A 7 -15.31 15.91 4.63
CA SER A 7 -15.61 14.46 4.63
C SER A 7 -17.10 14.22 4.41
N ARG A 8 -17.44 13.09 3.75
CA ARG A 8 -18.81 12.67 3.45
C ARG A 8 -18.94 11.17 3.60
N GLY A 9 -20.15 10.67 3.89
CA GLY A 9 -20.44 9.24 3.92
C GLY A 9 -21.14 8.80 5.19
N ASN A 10 -21.28 7.47 5.34
CA ASN A 10 -21.97 6.85 6.47
C ASN A 10 -21.27 7.11 7.79
N GLU A 11 -19.95 7.13 7.80
CA GLU A 11 -19.15 7.38 9.00
C GLU A 11 -19.34 8.81 9.52
N VAL A 12 -19.62 9.76 8.62
CA VAL A 12 -19.99 11.12 9.02
C VAL A 12 -21.39 11.12 9.65
N LYS A 13 -22.33 10.33 9.11
CA LYS A 13 -23.66 10.17 9.71
C LYS A 13 -23.58 9.59 11.10
N GLU A 14 -22.83 8.49 11.28
CA GLU A 14 -22.64 7.85 12.61
C GLU A 14 -22.03 8.83 13.62
N LEU A 15 -21.03 9.59 13.20
CA LEU A 15 -20.45 10.65 14.02
C LEU A 15 -21.50 11.71 14.40
N GLN A 16 -22.29 12.15 13.42
CA GLN A 16 -23.33 13.17 13.63
C GLN A 16 -24.43 12.67 14.56
N GLU A 17 -24.86 11.40 14.41
CA GLU A 17 -25.82 10.74 15.31
C GLU A 17 -25.26 10.66 16.73
N PHE A 18 -24.00 10.25 16.90
CA PHE A 18 -23.33 10.22 18.20
C PHE A 18 -23.25 11.61 18.85
N LEU A 19 -22.97 12.65 18.06
CA LEU A 19 -22.90 14.03 18.53
C LEU A 19 -24.29 14.66 18.76
N GLY A 20 -25.36 13.94 18.44
CA GLY A 20 -26.75 14.42 18.59
C GLY A 20 -27.10 15.59 17.68
N ILE A 21 -26.48 15.66 16.49
CA ILE A 21 -26.75 16.71 15.47
C ILE A 21 -27.41 16.12 14.22
N GLY A 22 -27.88 16.94 13.32
CA GLY A 22 -28.48 16.47 12.05
C GLY A 22 -27.52 15.60 11.26
N ALA A 23 -27.90 14.35 10.98
CA ALA A 23 -27.06 13.33 10.34
C ALA A 23 -27.26 13.32 8.81
N ASP A 24 -26.74 14.34 8.14
CA ASP A 24 -26.82 14.49 6.68
C ASP A 24 -25.67 13.79 5.94
N GLY A 25 -24.69 13.25 6.66
CA GLY A 25 -23.51 12.60 6.10
C GLY A 25 -22.51 13.57 5.48
N ILE A 26 -22.59 14.85 5.80
CA ILE A 26 -21.68 15.90 5.31
C ILE A 26 -20.97 16.54 6.49
N PHE A 27 -19.67 16.42 6.58
CA PHE A 27 -18.87 17.06 7.61
C PHE A 27 -18.71 18.55 7.28
N GLY A 28 -19.74 19.33 7.60
CA GLY A 28 -19.77 20.77 7.43
C GLY A 28 -19.18 21.51 8.64
N SER A 29 -19.32 22.86 8.64
CA SER A 29 -18.90 23.70 9.77
C SER A 29 -19.68 23.41 11.05
N GLY A 30 -20.93 22.97 10.96
CA GLY A 30 -21.73 22.55 12.12
C GLY A 30 -21.17 21.29 12.77
N THR A 31 -20.82 20.29 11.96
CA THR A 31 -20.18 19.05 12.44
C THR A 31 -18.81 19.34 13.04
N GLU A 32 -18.00 20.19 12.38
CA GLU A 32 -16.69 20.61 12.92
C GLU A 32 -16.82 21.28 14.29
N ALA A 33 -17.75 22.18 14.45
CA ALA A 33 -18.00 22.86 15.72
C ALA A 33 -18.45 21.89 16.83
N ALA A 34 -19.33 20.93 16.50
CA ALA A 34 -19.76 19.89 17.42
C ALA A 34 -18.61 18.98 17.86
N VAL A 35 -17.75 18.59 16.92
CA VAL A 35 -16.53 17.81 17.22
C VAL A 35 -15.60 18.57 18.17
N LYS A 36 -15.27 19.83 17.86
CA LYS A 36 -14.44 20.67 18.76
C LYS A 36 -15.00 20.78 20.16
N LYS A 37 -16.30 21.01 20.26
CA LYS A 37 -16.99 21.08 21.56
C LYS A 37 -16.88 19.77 22.33
N TRP A 38 -17.08 18.65 21.66
CA TRP A 38 -17.00 17.33 22.26
C TRP A 38 -15.55 17.00 22.68
N GLN A 39 -14.55 17.26 21.82
CA GLN A 39 -13.14 17.07 22.12
C GLN A 39 -12.71 17.86 23.37
N ALA A 40 -13.08 19.14 23.46
CA ALA A 40 -12.79 19.99 24.62
C ALA A 40 -13.42 19.40 25.91
N ALA A 41 -14.63 18.91 25.83
CA ALA A 41 -15.34 18.31 26.99
C ALA A 41 -14.71 16.97 27.46
N ASN A 42 -13.95 16.29 26.58
CA ASN A 42 -13.30 15.02 26.85
C ASN A 42 -11.78 15.13 26.97
N SER A 43 -11.25 16.32 27.25
CA SER A 43 -9.81 16.56 27.47
C SER A 43 -8.90 16.20 26.28
N LEU A 44 -9.45 16.28 25.05
CA LEU A 44 -8.71 16.14 23.82
C LEU A 44 -8.36 17.48 23.20
N THR A 45 -7.39 17.49 22.31
CA THR A 45 -7.11 18.68 21.48
C THR A 45 -8.33 18.99 20.61
N ALA A 46 -8.91 20.18 20.78
CA ALA A 46 -10.12 20.61 20.09
C ALA A 46 -9.81 21.14 18.67
N ASP A 47 -9.23 20.30 17.82
CA ASP A 47 -8.83 20.64 16.45
C ASP A 47 -9.98 20.49 15.43
N GLY A 48 -11.06 19.80 15.81
CA GLY A 48 -12.19 19.51 14.94
C GLY A 48 -11.94 18.37 13.96
N ILE A 49 -10.90 17.58 14.21
CA ILE A 49 -10.53 16.42 13.40
C ILE A 49 -10.82 15.16 14.21
N VAL A 50 -11.61 14.25 13.65
CA VAL A 50 -11.91 12.96 14.28
C VAL A 50 -10.88 11.94 13.79
N GLY A 51 -9.77 11.87 14.50
CA GLY A 51 -8.70 10.89 14.32
C GLY A 51 -8.81 9.73 15.32
N PRO A 52 -7.82 8.79 15.33
CA PRO A 52 -7.84 7.62 16.22
C PRO A 52 -8.15 7.94 17.68
N ALA A 53 -7.45 8.92 18.25
CA ALA A 53 -7.65 9.31 19.64
C ALA A 53 -9.07 9.83 19.93
N THR A 54 -9.69 10.51 18.95
CA THR A 54 -11.07 10.99 19.09
C THR A 54 -12.07 9.84 18.95
N TRP A 55 -11.87 8.92 18.00
CA TRP A 55 -12.69 7.72 17.85
C TRP A 55 -12.64 6.82 19.09
N ASP A 56 -11.44 6.60 19.62
CA ASP A 56 -11.24 5.78 20.81
C ASP A 56 -11.96 6.39 22.03
N ALA A 57 -11.83 7.71 22.20
CA ALA A 57 -12.49 8.42 23.31
C ALA A 57 -14.03 8.47 23.16
N MET A 58 -14.56 8.46 21.93
CA MET A 58 -15.99 8.38 21.66
C MET A 58 -16.58 7.00 21.98
N GLY A 59 -15.73 5.97 22.13
CA GLY A 59 -16.20 4.60 22.21
C GLY A 59 -16.86 4.13 20.90
N LEU A 60 -16.80 4.94 19.89
CA LEU A 60 -17.17 4.64 18.52
C LEU A 60 -15.92 4.05 17.82
N ALA A 61 -15.37 2.96 18.36
CA ALA A 61 -14.56 2.11 17.52
C ALA A 61 -15.44 1.82 16.30
N SER A 62 -14.95 2.19 15.09
CA SER A 62 -15.73 2.08 13.85
C SER A 62 -16.51 0.76 13.91
N THR A 63 -17.80 0.79 13.62
CA THR A 63 -18.73 -0.37 13.70
C THR A 63 -18.32 -1.54 12.81
N ASP A 64 -17.21 -1.40 12.12
CA ASP A 64 -16.46 -2.42 11.36
C ASP A 64 -15.32 -3.05 12.20
N ALA A 65 -15.32 -2.91 13.51
CA ALA A 65 -14.27 -3.44 14.40
C ALA A 65 -14.29 -4.97 14.52
N SER A 66 -15.34 -5.66 14.08
CA SER A 66 -15.44 -7.12 14.15
C SER A 66 -14.72 -7.84 12.99
N GLU A 67 -14.30 -7.14 11.91
CA GLU A 67 -13.61 -7.74 10.78
C GLU A 67 -12.42 -6.90 10.27
N LYS A 68 -11.71 -6.23 11.16
CA LYS A 68 -10.51 -5.45 10.77
C LYS A 68 -9.32 -6.33 10.38
N VAL A 69 -9.38 -7.60 10.69
CA VAL A 69 -8.32 -8.58 10.43
C VAL A 69 -8.96 -9.86 9.93
N TYR A 70 -8.44 -10.39 8.85
CA TYR A 70 -8.77 -11.74 8.40
C TYR A 70 -7.50 -12.52 8.09
N THR A 71 -7.57 -13.84 8.23
CA THR A 71 -6.47 -14.74 7.89
C THR A 71 -6.87 -15.52 6.64
N THR A 72 -6.03 -15.51 5.64
CA THR A 72 -6.20 -16.30 4.41
C THR A 72 -5.97 -17.78 4.69
N GLU A 73 -6.39 -18.66 3.79
CA GLU A 73 -6.24 -20.12 3.96
C GLU A 73 -4.77 -20.54 4.10
N ASN A 74 -3.85 -19.83 3.45
CA ASN A 74 -2.40 -20.06 3.55
C ASN A 74 -1.73 -19.37 4.75
N GLY A 75 -2.51 -18.80 5.67
CA GLY A 75 -2.04 -18.25 6.94
C GLY A 75 -1.58 -16.78 6.90
N LEU A 76 -1.72 -16.06 5.78
CA LEU A 76 -1.42 -14.64 5.75
C LEU A 76 -2.48 -13.84 6.53
N VAL A 77 -2.01 -13.02 7.46
CA VAL A 77 -2.87 -12.11 8.23
C VAL A 77 -2.96 -10.76 7.50
N ILE A 78 -4.17 -10.34 7.17
CA ILE A 78 -4.44 -9.08 6.46
C ILE A 78 -5.28 -8.17 7.35
N ASN A 79 -4.75 -6.99 7.64
CA ASN A 79 -5.48 -5.95 8.36
C ASN A 79 -6.26 -5.08 7.36
N LYS A 80 -7.48 -4.71 7.68
CA LYS A 80 -8.26 -3.76 6.87
C LYS A 80 -8.08 -2.34 7.41
N HIS A 81 -7.68 -1.42 6.55
CA HIS A 81 -7.62 0.01 6.86
C HIS A 81 -8.03 0.79 5.61
N PHE A 82 -9.33 0.83 5.36
CA PHE A 82 -9.85 1.36 4.12
C PHE A 82 -9.79 2.89 4.07
N MET A 83 -9.35 3.39 2.93
CA MET A 83 -9.47 4.81 2.58
C MET A 83 -10.93 5.20 2.40
N PRO A 84 -11.27 6.51 2.47
CA PRO A 84 -12.57 7.02 2.04
C PRO A 84 -12.93 6.54 0.63
N SER A 85 -14.20 6.28 0.38
CA SER A 85 -14.66 5.64 -0.86
C SER A 85 -14.47 6.49 -2.13
N ASP A 86 -14.22 7.79 -1.98
CA ASP A 86 -13.89 8.70 -3.07
C ASP A 86 -12.40 8.72 -3.44
N GLU A 87 -11.54 8.06 -2.66
CA GLU A 87 -10.09 8.00 -2.86
C GLU A 87 -9.62 6.76 -3.66
N TYR A 88 -10.53 5.92 -4.12
CA TYR A 88 -10.25 4.82 -5.04
C TYR A 88 -11.33 4.71 -6.11
N CYS A 89 -11.08 3.92 -7.17
CA CYS A 89 -12.01 3.73 -8.26
C CYS A 89 -12.89 2.51 -8.02
N HIS A 90 -14.20 2.65 -8.24
CA HIS A 90 -15.14 1.56 -8.06
C HIS A 90 -15.17 0.60 -9.25
N GLY A 91 -15.22 -0.72 -8.94
CA GLY A 91 -15.30 -1.81 -9.89
C GLY A 91 -16.70 -2.03 -10.48
N PRO A 92 -17.00 -3.23 -11.00
CA PRO A 92 -16.22 -4.46 -10.85
C PRO A 92 -14.94 -4.51 -11.71
N ILE A 93 -13.92 -5.19 -11.18
CA ILE A 93 -12.72 -5.52 -11.92
C ILE A 93 -12.65 -7.03 -12.19
N LYS A 94 -11.94 -7.40 -13.26
CA LYS A 94 -11.44 -8.75 -13.47
C LYS A 94 -9.92 -8.66 -13.53
N ALA A 95 -9.26 -9.01 -12.44
CA ALA A 95 -7.81 -8.92 -12.37
C ALA A 95 -7.15 -9.94 -13.32
N GLU A 96 -6.21 -9.47 -14.10
CA GLU A 96 -5.43 -10.27 -15.06
C GLU A 96 -3.92 -10.04 -14.86
N TRP A 97 -3.54 -8.98 -14.14
CA TRP A 97 -2.17 -8.61 -13.81
C TRP A 97 -2.01 -8.42 -12.31
N LEU A 98 -0.83 -8.79 -11.82
CA LEU A 98 -0.38 -8.52 -10.47
C LEU A 98 0.86 -7.63 -10.55
N PHE A 99 0.85 -6.53 -9.79
CA PHE A 99 1.97 -5.60 -9.76
C PHE A 99 2.60 -5.48 -8.38
N LEU A 100 3.94 -5.53 -8.37
CA LEU A 100 4.76 -5.31 -7.20
C LEU A 100 5.38 -3.92 -7.28
N HIS A 101 5.18 -3.11 -6.23
CA HIS A 101 5.74 -1.76 -6.07
C HIS A 101 6.46 -1.63 -4.73
N HIS A 102 7.27 -0.57 -4.56
CA HIS A 102 7.66 -0.10 -3.25
C HIS A 102 7.44 1.41 -3.10
N THR A 103 7.12 1.82 -1.87
CA THR A 103 6.60 3.15 -1.56
C THR A 103 7.60 4.29 -1.73
N ALA A 104 8.91 4.02 -1.77
CA ALA A 104 9.97 5.00 -1.50
C ALA A 104 9.70 5.78 -0.19
N GLY A 105 9.28 5.08 0.87
CA GLY A 105 8.76 5.70 2.09
C GLY A 105 9.04 4.89 3.36
N TRP A 106 8.43 5.35 4.46
CA TRP A 106 8.60 4.81 5.78
C TRP A 106 7.92 3.45 5.96
N HIS A 107 8.34 2.73 6.98
CA HIS A 107 8.01 1.34 7.29
C HIS A 107 6.55 1.08 7.74
N ASN A 108 5.80 2.12 8.13
CA ASN A 108 4.43 1.98 8.62
C ASN A 108 3.41 2.00 7.46
N PRO A 109 2.72 0.89 7.16
CA PRO A 109 1.79 0.78 6.03
C PRO A 109 0.53 1.65 6.22
N TYR A 110 0.08 1.85 7.47
CA TYR A 110 -1.08 2.70 7.77
C TYR A 110 -0.81 4.17 7.40
N ASN A 111 0.42 4.65 7.64
CA ASN A 111 0.80 6.01 7.25
C ASN A 111 0.83 6.18 5.74
N THR A 112 1.22 5.18 4.99
CA THR A 112 1.17 5.19 3.52
C THR A 112 -0.27 5.36 3.04
N ILE A 113 -1.20 4.55 3.56
CA ILE A 113 -2.63 4.62 3.23
C ILE A 113 -3.22 5.97 3.64
N ASN A 114 -2.93 6.45 4.85
CA ASN A 114 -3.41 7.75 5.33
C ASN A 114 -2.87 8.91 4.47
N ASN A 115 -1.65 8.81 3.96
CA ASN A 115 -1.10 9.80 3.04
C ASN A 115 -1.86 9.83 1.72
N TRP A 116 -2.18 8.66 1.14
CA TRP A 116 -2.99 8.59 -0.08
C TRP A 116 -4.38 9.19 0.12
N ALA A 117 -5.03 8.88 1.25
CA ALA A 117 -6.35 9.41 1.61
C ALA A 117 -6.39 10.93 1.83
N ASN A 118 -5.24 11.61 1.91
CA ASN A 118 -5.15 13.03 2.22
C ASN A 118 -4.31 13.85 1.23
N ASP A 119 -3.73 13.22 0.21
CA ASP A 119 -2.94 13.95 -0.79
C ASP A 119 -3.82 14.47 -1.94
N SER A 120 -3.26 15.32 -2.78
CA SER A 120 -3.98 15.95 -3.89
C SER A 120 -3.80 15.22 -5.23
N ARG A 121 -3.19 14.03 -5.25
CA ARG A 121 -2.91 13.29 -6.49
C ARG A 121 -4.14 12.57 -7.06
N GLY A 122 -5.24 12.55 -6.31
CA GLY A 122 -6.43 11.78 -6.62
C GLY A 122 -6.22 10.30 -6.32
N ARG A 123 -7.00 9.44 -6.89
CA ARG A 123 -7.13 8.00 -6.59
C ARG A 123 -5.87 7.15 -6.87
N VAL A 124 -4.69 7.64 -6.41
CA VAL A 124 -3.39 6.97 -6.57
C VAL A 124 -3.17 6.05 -5.38
N ALA A 125 -3.37 4.75 -5.58
CA ALA A 125 -3.25 3.74 -4.53
C ALA A 125 -3.09 2.34 -5.12
N THR A 126 -2.61 1.40 -4.29
CA THR A 126 -2.71 -0.05 -4.50
C THR A 126 -3.70 -0.66 -3.51
N GLU A 127 -4.26 -1.84 -3.83
CA GLU A 127 -5.19 -2.52 -2.92
C GLU A 127 -4.50 -2.90 -1.60
N PHE A 128 -3.20 -3.24 -1.64
CA PHE A 128 -2.46 -3.69 -0.48
C PHE A 128 -1.21 -2.83 -0.23
N VAL A 129 -0.89 -2.68 1.06
CA VAL A 129 0.36 -2.08 1.52
C VAL A 129 1.01 -3.02 2.53
N LEU A 130 2.29 -3.32 2.34
CA LEU A 130 3.08 -4.18 3.20
C LEU A 130 4.07 -3.35 4.01
N GLY A 131 3.96 -3.41 5.32
CA GLY A 131 4.91 -2.81 6.24
C GLY A 131 6.28 -3.46 6.19
N GLY A 132 7.27 -2.80 6.73
CA GLY A 132 8.63 -3.29 6.81
C GLY A 132 9.31 -2.93 8.14
N PRO A 133 10.57 -3.28 8.30
CA PRO A 133 11.36 -2.80 9.41
C PRO A 133 11.72 -1.33 9.21
N SER A 134 11.99 -0.62 10.29
CA SER A 134 12.50 0.74 10.22
C SER A 134 13.86 0.77 9.51
N VAL A 135 14.01 1.68 8.58
CA VAL A 135 15.28 1.94 7.89
C VAL A 135 16.45 2.24 8.84
N LYS A 136 16.13 2.65 10.07
CA LYS A 136 17.11 2.88 11.16
C LYS A 136 17.49 1.60 11.90
N GLY A 137 16.83 0.46 11.63
CA GLY A 137 17.05 -0.82 12.31
C GLY A 137 16.68 -0.83 13.79
N ASN A 138 15.79 0.06 14.23
CA ASN A 138 15.41 0.24 15.63
C ASN A 138 13.92 -0.01 15.91
N ASP A 139 13.15 -0.41 14.91
CA ASP A 139 11.72 -0.69 15.03
C ASP A 139 11.30 -1.66 13.92
N ASP A 140 10.79 -2.81 14.28
CA ASP A 140 10.30 -3.87 13.40
C ASP A 140 8.80 -4.15 13.56
N LYS A 141 8.10 -3.29 14.31
CA LYS A 141 6.67 -3.44 14.63
C LYS A 141 5.79 -3.70 13.42
N TYR A 142 6.15 -3.14 12.28
CA TYR A 142 5.36 -3.28 11.04
C TYR A 142 5.97 -4.25 10.03
N ASP A 143 7.06 -4.92 10.38
CA ASP A 143 7.72 -5.85 9.46
C ASP A 143 6.81 -7.04 9.13
N GLY A 144 6.51 -7.22 7.85
CA GLY A 144 5.60 -8.25 7.37
C GLY A 144 4.09 -7.96 7.59
N VAL A 145 3.71 -6.80 8.14
CA VAL A 145 2.31 -6.43 8.37
C VAL A 145 1.62 -6.05 7.06
N MET A 146 0.70 -6.90 6.61
CA MET A 146 -0.13 -6.65 5.42
C MET A 146 -1.39 -5.85 5.78
N VAL A 147 -1.67 -4.80 5.00
CA VAL A 147 -2.85 -3.95 5.17
C VAL A 147 -3.56 -3.77 3.83
N GLN A 148 -4.87 -4.01 3.81
CA GLN A 148 -5.72 -3.75 2.66
C GLN A 148 -6.27 -2.31 2.76
N ALA A 149 -6.08 -1.52 1.68
CA ALA A 149 -6.37 -0.10 1.63
C ALA A 149 -7.77 0.24 1.09
N PHE A 150 -8.40 -0.67 0.36
CA PHE A 150 -9.79 -0.56 -0.13
C PHE A 150 -10.37 -1.95 -0.40
N PRO A 151 -11.73 -2.08 -0.45
CA PRO A 151 -12.37 -3.38 -0.66
C PRO A 151 -12.01 -4.01 -2.00
N GLU A 152 -11.98 -5.33 -2.02
CA GLU A 152 -11.86 -6.14 -3.24
C GLU A 152 -12.84 -5.71 -4.33
N GLY A 153 -12.48 -5.90 -5.60
CA GLY A 153 -13.30 -5.53 -6.75
C GLY A 153 -13.21 -4.06 -7.14
N ASN A 154 -12.38 -3.28 -6.44
CA ASN A 154 -12.07 -1.88 -6.74
C ASN A 154 -10.63 -1.75 -7.22
N TYR A 155 -10.22 -0.55 -7.68
CA TYR A 155 -8.85 -0.32 -8.14
C TYR A 155 -8.37 1.11 -7.86
N GLY A 156 -7.05 1.30 -7.83
CA GLY A 156 -6.39 2.60 -7.76
C GLY A 156 -5.49 2.84 -8.98
N TRP A 157 -5.08 4.09 -9.18
CA TRP A 157 -4.11 4.44 -10.22
C TRP A 157 -2.69 4.20 -9.70
N HIS A 158 -2.03 3.10 -10.08
CA HIS A 158 -0.72 2.73 -9.56
C HIS A 158 0.40 2.66 -10.62
N LEU A 159 0.07 2.66 -11.93
CA LEU A 159 1.07 2.57 -13.02
C LEU A 159 1.48 3.92 -13.59
N GLY A 160 0.81 5.01 -13.18
CA GLY A 160 1.05 6.35 -13.68
C GLY A 160 0.61 6.54 -15.12
N LYS A 161 1.11 7.61 -15.78
CA LYS A 161 0.66 8.00 -17.13
C LYS A 161 1.03 7.03 -18.25
N ASN A 162 2.03 6.17 -18.03
CA ASN A 162 2.54 5.25 -19.05
C ASN A 162 1.86 3.87 -18.98
N GLY A 163 1.06 3.60 -17.96
CA GLY A 163 0.25 2.39 -17.88
C GLY A 163 -1.00 2.52 -18.74
N SER A 164 -1.49 1.41 -19.27
CA SER A 164 -2.78 1.37 -19.92
C SER A 164 -3.90 1.47 -18.88
N GLN A 165 -4.99 2.16 -19.18
CA GLN A 165 -6.17 2.21 -18.31
C GLN A 165 -6.73 0.81 -18.03
N THR A 166 -6.63 -0.09 -19.00
CA THR A 166 -7.04 -1.49 -18.86
C THR A 166 -6.19 -2.20 -17.79
N MET A 167 -4.88 -2.01 -17.79
CA MET A 167 -4.01 -2.62 -16.78
C MET A 167 -4.29 -2.06 -15.38
N HIS A 168 -4.46 -0.73 -15.21
CA HIS A 168 -4.87 -0.16 -13.92
C HIS A 168 -6.15 -0.78 -13.38
N LYS A 169 -7.17 -0.85 -14.26
CA LYS A 169 -8.48 -1.34 -13.89
C LYS A 169 -8.50 -2.85 -13.62
N ASN A 170 -7.68 -3.61 -14.32
CA ASN A 170 -7.71 -5.09 -14.29
C ASN A 170 -6.46 -5.66 -13.62
N SER A 171 -5.90 -4.97 -12.64
CA SER A 171 -4.76 -5.46 -11.87
C SER A 171 -4.99 -5.34 -10.37
N VAL A 172 -4.36 -6.25 -9.65
CA VAL A 172 -4.15 -6.16 -8.21
C VAL A 172 -2.71 -5.76 -7.96
N ALA A 173 -2.48 -4.88 -6.99
CA ALA A 173 -1.15 -4.38 -6.71
C ALA A 173 -0.87 -4.26 -5.21
N ILE A 174 0.41 -4.36 -4.87
CA ILE A 174 0.93 -4.16 -3.53
C ILE A 174 2.02 -3.08 -3.54
N GLU A 175 2.02 -2.22 -2.53
CA GLU A 175 3.11 -1.29 -2.20
C GLU A 175 3.87 -1.80 -0.98
N VAL A 176 5.13 -2.13 -1.17
CA VAL A 176 6.02 -2.56 -0.07
C VAL A 176 6.69 -1.33 0.54
N CYS A 177 6.54 -1.13 1.84
CA CYS A 177 7.20 -0.04 2.56
C CYS A 177 8.73 -0.22 2.53
N ASN A 178 9.38 0.54 1.67
CA ASN A 178 10.83 0.49 1.44
C ASN A 178 11.30 1.81 0.82
N PHE A 179 12.47 2.31 1.19
CA PHE A 179 13.01 3.58 0.69
C PHE A 179 13.66 3.49 -0.70
N GLY A 180 13.90 2.28 -1.20
CA GLY A 180 14.60 2.08 -2.45
C GLY A 180 16.12 2.26 -2.32
N TYR A 181 16.75 2.97 -3.25
CA TYR A 181 18.20 3.09 -3.28
C TYR A 181 18.78 3.93 -2.13
N VAL A 182 20.03 3.60 -1.78
CA VAL A 182 20.80 4.24 -0.72
C VAL A 182 22.06 4.88 -1.31
N VAL A 183 22.28 6.16 -1.02
CA VAL A 183 23.47 6.91 -1.48
C VAL A 183 24.22 7.42 -0.28
N ASN A 184 25.51 7.11 -0.18
CA ASN A 184 26.37 7.49 0.95
C ASN A 184 25.76 7.13 2.31
N GLY A 185 25.17 5.94 2.42
CA GLY A 185 24.52 5.43 3.64
C GLY A 185 23.22 6.14 4.02
N LYS A 186 22.61 6.88 3.11
CA LYS A 186 21.37 7.63 3.36
C LYS A 186 20.31 7.36 2.30
N THR A 187 19.05 7.43 2.73
CA THR A 187 17.89 7.49 1.83
C THR A 187 17.85 8.84 1.09
N TYR A 188 17.03 8.96 0.07
CA TYR A 188 16.77 10.23 -0.62
C TYR A 188 16.22 11.33 0.32
N ALA A 189 15.56 10.94 1.40
CA ALA A 189 15.05 11.84 2.44
C ALA A 189 16.12 12.24 3.49
N GLY A 190 17.40 11.86 3.27
CA GLY A 190 18.52 12.19 4.15
C GLY A 190 18.63 11.34 5.42
N THR A 191 17.77 10.35 5.62
CA THR A 191 17.82 9.45 6.79
C THR A 191 18.96 8.45 6.62
N THR A 192 19.78 8.31 7.66
CA THR A 192 20.83 7.28 7.72
C THR A 192 20.20 5.90 7.76
N VAL A 193 20.68 5.00 6.91
CA VAL A 193 20.24 3.61 6.82
C VAL A 193 21.14 2.77 7.71
N ALA A 194 20.58 1.95 8.59
CA ALA A 194 21.35 1.01 9.40
C ALA A 194 22.01 -0.05 8.52
N ASP A 195 23.20 -0.51 8.86
CA ASP A 195 23.94 -1.51 8.07
C ASP A 195 23.13 -2.80 7.88
N SER A 196 22.36 -3.20 8.91
CA SER A 196 21.45 -4.37 8.85
C SER A 196 20.29 -4.20 7.85
N GLN A 197 20.01 -2.98 7.42
CA GLN A 197 18.94 -2.66 6.48
C GLN A 197 19.47 -2.37 5.06
N VAL A 198 20.74 -2.68 4.80
CA VAL A 198 21.39 -2.43 3.51
C VAL A 198 21.62 -3.75 2.78
N VAL A 199 21.32 -3.76 1.48
CA VAL A 199 21.75 -4.80 0.54
C VAL A 199 22.57 -4.18 -0.59
N LYS A 200 23.61 -4.89 -1.04
CA LYS A 200 24.40 -4.53 -2.23
C LYS A 200 24.10 -5.50 -3.35
N LEU A 201 23.67 -4.98 -4.47
CA LEU A 201 23.44 -5.77 -5.68
C LEU A 201 24.78 -6.12 -6.35
N ALA A 202 24.87 -7.33 -6.90
CA ALA A 202 26.02 -7.78 -7.68
C ALA A 202 26.23 -6.93 -8.95
N LYS A 203 25.14 -6.48 -9.57
CA LYS A 203 25.11 -5.56 -10.72
C LYS A 203 24.29 -4.33 -10.34
N PRO A 204 24.76 -3.10 -10.63
CA PRO A 204 23.95 -1.91 -10.41
C PRO A 204 22.62 -1.98 -11.16
N PHE A 205 21.53 -1.62 -10.49
CA PHE A 205 20.21 -1.51 -11.06
C PHE A 205 19.77 -0.04 -11.08
N ARG A 206 19.33 0.47 -12.22
CA ARG A 206 18.93 1.89 -12.39
C ARG A 206 19.99 2.88 -11.89
N GLY A 207 21.29 2.52 -12.06
CA GLY A 207 22.42 3.34 -11.64
C GLY A 207 22.83 3.24 -10.17
N HIS A 208 22.16 2.37 -9.38
CA HIS A 208 22.41 2.22 -7.95
C HIS A 208 22.82 0.79 -7.59
N SER A 209 23.86 0.64 -6.77
CA SER A 209 24.34 -0.67 -6.28
C SER A 209 23.87 -0.98 -4.87
N THR A 210 23.47 0.03 -4.09
CA THR A 210 23.13 -0.10 -2.67
C THR A 210 21.68 0.28 -2.46
N TRP A 211 20.94 -0.58 -1.74
CA TRP A 211 19.51 -0.46 -1.56
C TRP A 211 19.09 -0.74 -0.11
N HIS A 212 17.98 -0.15 0.30
CA HIS A 212 17.28 -0.55 1.51
C HIS A 212 16.66 -1.94 1.25
N ARG A 213 17.13 -2.95 1.99
CA ARG A 213 16.76 -4.34 1.73
C ARG A 213 15.25 -4.59 1.98
N TYR A 214 14.66 -5.49 1.23
CA TYR A 214 13.43 -6.13 1.65
C TYR A 214 13.76 -7.15 2.73
N SER A 215 13.04 -7.14 3.85
CA SER A 215 13.23 -8.10 4.93
C SER A 215 12.73 -9.49 4.54
N ASP A 216 13.17 -10.50 5.28
CA ASP A 216 12.70 -11.86 5.06
C ASP A 216 11.20 -11.99 5.35
N ALA A 217 10.69 -11.24 6.35
CA ALA A 217 9.26 -11.16 6.65
C ALA A 217 8.45 -10.50 5.52
N GLN A 218 8.99 -9.45 4.88
CA GLN A 218 8.35 -8.85 3.70
C GLN A 218 8.31 -9.81 2.52
N ILE A 219 9.41 -10.50 2.24
CA ILE A 219 9.49 -11.47 1.12
C ILE A 219 8.52 -12.62 1.33
N GLU A 220 8.45 -13.16 2.55
CA GLU A 220 7.49 -14.22 2.86
C GLU A 220 6.03 -13.73 2.79
N ALA A 221 5.75 -12.54 3.29
CA ALA A 221 4.41 -11.95 3.18
C ALA A 221 4.00 -11.71 1.72
N ILE A 222 4.93 -11.27 0.86
CA ILE A 222 4.71 -11.15 -0.61
C ILE A 222 4.40 -12.53 -1.20
N ARG A 223 5.14 -13.56 -0.84
CA ARG A 223 4.92 -14.94 -1.33
C ARG A 223 3.52 -15.45 -0.98
N LEU A 224 3.14 -15.34 0.28
CA LEU A 224 1.82 -15.77 0.76
C LEU A 224 0.71 -14.97 0.09
N TRP A 225 0.89 -13.65 -0.06
CA TRP A 225 -0.05 -12.77 -0.73
C TRP A 225 -0.22 -13.13 -2.20
N MET A 226 0.87 -13.37 -2.93
CA MET A 226 0.81 -13.76 -4.35
C MET A 226 0.06 -15.08 -4.54
N LEU A 227 0.34 -16.10 -3.71
CA LEU A 227 -0.35 -17.38 -3.77
C LEU A 227 -1.85 -17.22 -3.51
N TRP A 228 -2.22 -16.43 -2.50
CA TRP A 228 -3.61 -16.16 -2.19
C TRP A 228 -4.32 -15.37 -3.30
N ILE A 229 -3.68 -14.35 -3.89
CA ILE A 229 -4.23 -13.59 -5.03
C ILE A 229 -4.39 -14.48 -6.26
N ALA A 230 -3.45 -15.39 -6.51
CA ALA A 230 -3.57 -16.35 -7.61
C ALA A 230 -4.84 -17.21 -7.49
N GLU A 231 -5.17 -17.62 -6.27
CA GLU A 231 -6.40 -18.38 -5.99
C GLU A 231 -7.66 -17.51 -6.03
N ARG A 232 -7.64 -16.35 -5.38
CA ARG A 232 -8.77 -15.42 -5.31
C ARG A 232 -9.18 -14.91 -6.69
N ASP A 233 -8.21 -14.48 -7.51
CA ASP A 233 -8.47 -13.75 -8.76
C ASP A 233 -8.20 -14.59 -10.03
N GLY A 234 -7.62 -15.79 -9.89
CA GLY A 234 -7.29 -16.68 -11.01
C GLY A 234 -6.14 -16.16 -11.87
N ILE A 235 -5.19 -15.41 -11.29
CA ILE A 235 -4.01 -14.87 -12.00
C ILE A 235 -2.91 -15.92 -12.04
N ASP A 236 -2.35 -16.18 -13.23
CA ASP A 236 -1.11 -16.95 -13.34
C ASP A 236 0.09 -16.11 -12.88
N ILE A 237 0.38 -16.18 -11.57
CA ILE A 237 1.45 -15.43 -10.94
C ILE A 237 2.86 -15.84 -11.38
N ARG A 238 3.02 -17.00 -12.06
CA ARG A 238 4.30 -17.51 -12.59
C ARG A 238 4.64 -16.92 -13.94
N ALA A 239 3.63 -16.42 -14.66
CA ALA A 239 3.82 -15.74 -15.94
C ALA A 239 4.43 -14.34 -15.74
N GLY A 240 5.07 -13.81 -16.76
CA GLY A 240 5.70 -12.49 -16.74
C GLY A 240 7.06 -12.48 -16.04
N LEU A 241 7.22 -11.67 -15.00
CA LEU A 241 8.50 -11.47 -14.33
C LEU A 241 9.16 -12.76 -13.80
N PRO A 242 8.44 -13.69 -13.11
CA PRO A 242 9.09 -14.93 -12.62
C PRO A 242 9.66 -15.79 -13.73
N THR A 243 8.99 -15.86 -14.86
CA THR A 243 9.51 -16.56 -16.07
C THR A 243 10.76 -15.85 -16.61
N LEU A 244 10.74 -14.51 -16.70
CA LEU A 244 11.89 -13.75 -17.20
C LEU A 244 13.09 -13.82 -16.26
N ILE A 245 12.90 -13.93 -14.94
CA ILE A 245 14.01 -14.08 -14.00
C ILE A 245 14.78 -15.38 -14.27
N LYS A 246 14.10 -16.48 -14.61
CA LYS A 246 14.74 -17.76 -14.98
C LYS A 246 15.64 -17.63 -16.20
N GLU A 247 15.29 -16.73 -17.12
CA GLU A 247 16.03 -16.50 -18.37
C GLU A 247 17.12 -15.43 -18.25
N LYS A 248 16.85 -14.33 -17.52
CA LYS A 248 17.65 -13.11 -17.55
C LYS A 248 18.20 -12.68 -16.19
N GLY A 249 17.85 -13.39 -15.10
CA GLY A 249 18.22 -12.99 -13.75
C GLY A 249 17.74 -11.58 -13.42
N ALA A 250 18.61 -10.76 -12.84
CA ALA A 250 18.31 -9.38 -12.43
C ALA A 250 17.86 -8.46 -13.59
N ASP A 251 18.28 -8.74 -14.82
CA ASP A 251 17.88 -7.95 -15.99
C ASP A 251 16.40 -8.08 -16.34
N ALA A 252 15.70 -9.09 -15.76
CA ALA A 252 14.25 -9.24 -15.87
C ALA A 252 13.46 -8.06 -15.30
N PHE A 253 14.06 -7.31 -14.35
CA PHE A 253 13.43 -6.12 -13.74
C PHE A 253 13.54 -4.86 -14.60
N GLU A 254 14.28 -4.90 -15.71
CA GLU A 254 14.34 -3.79 -16.65
C GLU A 254 13.04 -3.62 -17.42
N TRP A 255 12.88 -2.46 -18.08
CA TRP A 255 11.71 -2.18 -18.89
C TRP A 255 11.46 -3.28 -19.92
N ASN A 256 10.23 -3.72 -20.01
CA ASN A 256 9.79 -4.79 -20.89
C ASN A 256 8.60 -4.33 -21.73
N GLU A 257 8.69 -4.53 -23.04
CA GLU A 257 7.67 -4.08 -23.98
C GLU A 257 6.33 -4.81 -23.78
N ASP A 258 6.34 -6.10 -23.47
CA ASP A 258 5.12 -6.89 -23.25
C ASP A 258 4.42 -6.50 -21.96
N ALA A 259 5.18 -6.16 -20.91
CA ALA A 259 4.64 -5.57 -19.68
C ALA A 259 4.05 -4.18 -19.94
N TYR A 260 4.75 -3.33 -20.70
CA TYR A 260 4.31 -1.95 -20.99
C TYR A 260 2.97 -1.92 -21.75
N TYR A 261 2.81 -2.78 -22.74
CA TYR A 261 1.57 -2.86 -23.53
C TYR A 261 0.53 -3.83 -22.96
N GLY A 262 0.83 -4.52 -21.86
CA GLY A 262 -0.08 -5.52 -21.26
C GLY A 262 -0.32 -6.74 -22.17
N ARG A 263 0.65 -7.14 -22.99
CA ARG A 263 0.54 -8.28 -23.90
C ARG A 263 0.63 -9.61 -23.15
N VAL A 264 1.45 -9.65 -22.10
CA VAL A 264 1.60 -10.81 -21.20
C VAL A 264 0.97 -10.49 -19.86
N LYS A 265 -0.02 -11.30 -19.48
CA LYS A 265 -0.67 -11.25 -18.16
C LYS A 265 0.23 -11.88 -17.10
N GLY A 266 -0.13 -11.73 -15.83
CA GLY A 266 0.64 -12.28 -14.71
C GLY A 266 1.39 -11.23 -13.90
N THR A 267 2.54 -11.57 -13.35
CA THR A 267 3.28 -10.74 -12.38
C THR A 267 4.28 -9.80 -13.06
N TRP A 268 4.25 -8.52 -12.65
CA TRP A 268 5.16 -7.48 -13.11
C TRP A 268 5.53 -6.51 -11.99
N THR A 269 6.54 -5.68 -12.24
CA THR A 269 6.91 -4.54 -11.38
C THR A 269 6.66 -3.22 -12.10
N HIS A 270 6.69 -2.12 -11.37
CA HIS A 270 6.61 -0.80 -11.97
C HIS A 270 7.76 -0.52 -12.95
N THR A 271 8.96 -1.01 -12.65
CA THR A 271 10.14 -0.86 -13.51
C THR A 271 9.97 -1.56 -14.86
N ASN A 272 9.19 -2.64 -14.94
CA ASN A 272 8.88 -3.30 -16.20
C ASN A 272 8.00 -2.44 -17.11
N THR A 273 7.13 -1.60 -16.56
CA THR A 273 6.22 -0.75 -17.32
C THR A 273 6.75 0.68 -17.52
N ARG A 274 7.75 1.12 -16.74
CA ARG A 274 8.27 2.49 -16.79
C ARG A 274 9.79 2.55 -16.64
N LYS A 275 10.45 3.25 -17.57
CA LYS A 275 11.92 3.43 -17.57
C LYS A 275 12.42 4.39 -16.49
N ASP A 276 11.57 5.29 -16.00
CA ASP A 276 11.89 6.30 -14.99
C ASP A 276 11.63 5.83 -13.55
N LYS A 277 11.19 4.58 -13.38
CA LYS A 277 10.89 4.00 -12.07
C LYS A 277 12.02 3.12 -11.55
N VAL A 278 12.07 2.96 -10.24
CA VAL A 278 13.09 2.19 -9.53
C VAL A 278 12.49 1.07 -8.65
N ASP A 279 11.18 1.00 -8.60
CA ASP A 279 10.41 0.06 -7.77
C ASP A 279 9.80 -1.08 -8.64
N MET A 280 10.06 -2.36 -8.36
CA MET A 280 10.97 -2.90 -7.35
C MET A 280 12.35 -3.18 -7.96
N PHE A 281 13.35 -3.38 -7.10
CA PHE A 281 14.71 -3.72 -7.52
C PHE A 281 15.00 -5.23 -7.33
N PRO A 282 15.98 -5.82 -8.07
CA PRO A 282 16.26 -7.26 -8.08
C PRO A 282 17.13 -7.71 -6.89
N GLN A 283 16.58 -7.70 -5.67
CA GLN A 283 17.21 -8.34 -4.53
C GLN A 283 17.21 -9.86 -4.73
N GLN A 284 18.32 -10.55 -4.40
CA GLN A 284 18.47 -11.97 -4.69
C GLN A 284 17.39 -12.82 -4.04
N GLU A 285 17.10 -12.59 -2.76
CA GLU A 285 16.10 -13.37 -2.02
C GLU A 285 14.68 -13.17 -2.58
N LEU A 286 14.38 -11.97 -3.08
CA LEU A 286 13.11 -11.71 -3.79
C LEU A 286 13.05 -12.47 -5.11
N MET A 287 14.14 -12.48 -5.88
CA MET A 287 14.21 -13.23 -7.14
C MET A 287 14.06 -14.73 -6.91
N ASP A 288 14.75 -15.27 -5.90
CA ASP A 288 14.68 -16.69 -5.55
C ASP A 288 13.27 -17.10 -5.15
N MET A 289 12.59 -16.25 -4.36
CA MET A 289 11.19 -16.43 -4.00
C MET A 289 10.30 -16.45 -5.23
N LEU A 290 10.42 -15.45 -6.12
CA LEU A 290 9.59 -15.34 -7.33
C LEU A 290 9.79 -16.53 -8.28
N VAL A 291 11.00 -17.09 -8.37
CA VAL A 291 11.32 -18.28 -9.19
C VAL A 291 10.75 -19.55 -8.57
N SER A 292 10.60 -19.60 -7.25
CA SER A 292 10.12 -20.78 -6.50
C SER A 292 8.58 -20.92 -6.50
N LEU A 293 7.83 -19.90 -6.93
CA LEU A 293 6.38 -19.96 -7.06
C LEU A 293 5.98 -21.03 -8.10
#